data_f97383af8aab411cb0dd48ce93629774
#
_entry.id   f97383af8aab411cb0dd48ce93629774
#
_cell.length_a   1.000
_cell.length_b   1.000
_cell.length_c   1.000
_cell.angle_alpha   90.00
_cell.angle_beta   90.00
_cell.angle_gamma   90.00
#
_symmetry.space_group_name_H-M   'P 1'
#
loop_
_entity.id
_entity.type
_entity.pdbx_description
1 polymer ?
#
loop_
_entity_poly.entity_id
_entity_poly.type
_entity_poly.pdbx_seq_one_letter_code
_entity_poly.pdbx_strand_id
1 'polypeptide(L)'
;EGGFIFEDDFAADDTLGAKLALLSAPQDMWDMVKLFSFDPAPRLMRKAPLGEFEIGIPYRVPTCLIGYGLTKAAAQHLVGRAIPFFRPVDEDQKFIWETGLRVGLVLDPPILVGDQEAATGTIGSVRRATRSGRSALGQAIHNLRYQAGYARALKRYWKDNAT
;
A
#
# COMPACT_ATOMS: atom_id res chain seq x y z
N GLU A 1 -14.18 13.01 6.74
CA GLU A 1 -14.88 11.71 6.72
C GLU A 1 -14.08 10.71 5.89
N GLY A 2 -14.09 9.43 6.30
CA GLY A 2 -13.38 8.33 5.66
C GLY A 2 -13.73 7.01 6.34
N GLY A 3 -12.94 5.95 6.09
CA GLY A 3 -13.11 4.66 6.72
C GLY A 3 -11.85 3.83 6.68
N PHE A 4 -11.82 2.80 7.53
CA PHE A 4 -10.77 1.79 7.56
C PHE A 4 -11.29 0.48 7.04
N ILE A 5 -10.45 -0.22 6.27
CA ILE A 5 -10.72 -1.51 5.66
C ILE A 5 -9.66 -2.49 6.13
N PHE A 6 -10.07 -3.68 6.52
CA PHE A 6 -9.21 -4.76 6.95
C PHE A 6 -9.52 -6.02 6.17
N GLU A 7 -8.50 -6.79 5.83
CA GLU A 7 -8.66 -8.18 5.35
C GLU A 7 -8.98 -9.08 6.53
N ASP A 8 -9.49 -10.27 6.29
CA ASP A 8 -9.97 -11.20 7.31
C ASP A 8 -8.86 -11.97 8.05
N ASP A 9 -7.62 -11.87 7.57
CA ASP A 9 -6.44 -12.55 8.11
C ASP A 9 -5.50 -11.62 8.91
N PHE A 10 -5.98 -10.47 9.39
CA PHE A 10 -5.16 -9.60 10.24
C PHE A 10 -5.25 -10.01 11.72
N ALA A 11 -4.18 -9.76 12.46
CA ALA A 11 -4.15 -9.73 13.92
C ALA A 11 -3.86 -8.30 14.38
N ALA A 12 -4.56 -7.84 15.43
CA ALA A 12 -4.39 -6.51 15.98
C ALA A 12 -3.59 -6.55 17.29
N ASP A 13 -2.80 -5.50 17.54
CA ASP A 13 -2.24 -5.22 18.86
C ASP A 13 -3.14 -4.26 19.67
N ASP A 14 -2.78 -4.03 20.91
CA ASP A 14 -3.55 -3.18 21.84
C ASP A 14 -3.53 -1.69 21.44
N THR A 15 -2.65 -1.28 20.54
CA THR A 15 -2.51 0.12 20.08
C THR A 15 -3.44 0.47 18.93
N LEU A 16 -4.08 -0.52 18.27
CA LEU A 16 -4.90 -0.29 17.09
C LEU A 16 -5.98 0.77 17.33
N GLY A 17 -6.75 0.63 18.42
CA GLY A 17 -7.84 1.56 18.73
C GLY A 17 -7.36 3.02 18.89
N ALA A 18 -6.26 3.23 19.60
CA ALA A 18 -5.67 4.56 19.78
C ALA A 18 -5.18 5.16 18.46
N LYS A 19 -4.49 4.36 17.63
CA LYS A 19 -4.00 4.80 16.30
C LYS A 19 -5.14 5.14 15.36
N LEU A 20 -6.22 4.33 15.33
CA LEU A 20 -7.39 4.61 14.49
C LEU A 20 -8.09 5.92 14.93
N ALA A 21 -8.19 6.19 16.24
CA ALA A 21 -8.75 7.43 16.75
C ALA A 21 -7.94 8.65 16.28
N LEU A 22 -6.61 8.60 16.37
CA LEU A 22 -5.72 9.65 15.90
C LEU A 22 -5.80 9.84 14.38
N LEU A 23 -5.83 8.74 13.62
CA LEU A 23 -5.94 8.78 12.15
C LEU A 23 -7.32 9.27 11.67
N SER A 24 -8.35 9.21 12.51
CA SER A 24 -9.70 9.71 12.20
C SER A 24 -9.81 11.23 12.37
N ALA A 25 -8.83 11.87 13.02
CA ALA A 25 -8.81 13.32 13.17
C ALA A 25 -8.62 14.02 11.82
N PRO A 26 -9.13 15.24 11.65
CA PRO A 26 -8.87 16.03 10.44
C PRO A 26 -7.36 16.21 10.19
N GLN A 27 -6.94 15.92 8.97
CA GLN A 27 -5.54 16.03 8.55
C GLN A 27 -5.45 16.25 7.03
N ASP A 28 -4.31 16.72 6.55
CA ASP A 28 -4.03 16.97 5.14
C ASP A 28 -2.79 16.22 4.61
N MET A 29 -2.20 15.34 5.43
CA MET A 29 -0.94 14.69 5.13
C MET A 29 -1.09 13.48 4.20
N TRP A 30 -2.25 12.82 4.19
CA TRP A 30 -2.51 11.63 3.39
C TRP A 30 -3.96 11.56 2.91
N ASP A 31 -4.16 10.88 1.81
CA ASP A 31 -5.46 10.51 1.24
C ASP A 31 -5.80 9.04 1.53
N MET A 32 -4.74 8.22 1.59
CA MET A 32 -4.75 6.83 2.02
C MET A 32 -3.68 6.61 3.08
N VAL A 33 -3.97 5.84 4.12
CA VAL A 33 -2.97 5.44 5.12
C VAL A 33 -2.91 3.93 5.23
N LYS A 34 -1.70 3.38 5.17
CA LYS A 34 -1.44 1.95 5.39
C LYS A 34 -1.07 1.70 6.83
N LEU A 35 -1.66 0.67 7.42
CA LEU A 35 -1.44 0.28 8.81
C LEU A 35 -0.35 -0.78 8.96
N PHE A 36 0.15 -1.33 7.84
CA PHE A 36 1.16 -2.37 7.83
C PHE A 36 2.06 -2.30 6.58
N SER A 37 3.29 -2.77 6.73
CA SER A 37 4.24 -3.00 5.65
C SER A 37 5.11 -4.23 5.95
N PHE A 38 5.36 -5.07 4.95
CA PHE A 38 6.35 -6.15 5.04
C PHE A 38 7.80 -5.63 5.08
N ASP A 39 8.05 -4.39 4.66
CA ASP A 39 9.36 -3.75 4.81
C ASP A 39 9.44 -3.12 6.20
N PRO A 40 10.32 -3.60 7.07
CA PRO A 40 10.43 -3.09 8.44
C PRO A 40 11.15 -1.72 8.51
N ALA A 41 11.84 -1.32 7.44
CA ALA A 41 12.59 -0.07 7.40
C ALA A 41 12.42 0.66 6.05
N PRO A 42 11.18 1.03 5.68
CA PRO A 42 10.91 1.63 4.39
C PRO A 42 11.61 3.01 4.30
N ARG A 43 12.17 3.29 3.11
CA ARG A 43 12.69 4.62 2.84
C ARG A 43 11.53 5.62 2.84
N LEU A 44 11.65 6.67 3.64
CA LEU A 44 10.63 7.71 3.78
C LEU A 44 11.07 9.01 3.09
N MET A 45 10.11 9.73 2.52
CA MET A 45 10.27 11.08 2.00
C MET A 45 10.03 12.11 3.11
N ARG A 46 9.08 11.85 4.00
CA ARG A 46 8.70 12.71 5.11
C ARG A 46 8.23 11.86 6.29
N LYS A 47 8.41 12.37 7.50
CA LYS A 47 7.83 11.85 8.74
C LYS A 47 7.09 12.97 9.47
N ALA A 48 6.07 12.59 10.24
CA ALA A 48 5.38 13.50 11.14
C ALA A 48 4.90 12.73 12.38
N PRO A 49 4.76 13.41 13.52
CA PRO A 49 4.13 12.82 14.69
C PRO A 49 2.65 12.55 14.45
N LEU A 50 2.14 11.48 15.06
CA LEU A 50 0.74 11.11 15.13
C LEU A 50 0.39 10.81 16.60
N GLY A 51 0.20 11.86 17.41
CA GLY A 51 0.17 11.73 18.86
C GLY A 51 1.50 11.23 19.40
N GLU A 52 1.49 10.10 20.10
CA GLU A 52 2.69 9.40 20.60
C GLU A 52 3.35 8.47 19.55
N PHE A 53 2.74 8.32 18.38
CA PHE A 53 3.21 7.48 17.29
C PHE A 53 3.79 8.32 16.15
N GLU A 54 4.27 7.66 15.11
CA GLU A 54 4.77 8.31 13.89
C GLU A 54 4.05 7.81 12.64
N ILE A 55 3.84 8.72 11.69
CA ILE A 55 3.40 8.42 10.33
C ILE A 55 4.45 8.93 9.34
N GLY A 56 4.70 8.18 8.28
CA GLY A 56 5.62 8.55 7.23
C GLY A 56 4.97 8.54 5.85
N ILE A 57 5.53 9.32 4.93
CA ILE A 57 5.24 9.21 3.50
C ILE A 57 6.33 8.33 2.89
N PRO A 58 6.04 7.10 2.48
CA PRO A 58 7.05 6.20 1.96
C PRO A 58 7.48 6.61 0.55
N TYR A 59 8.79 6.52 0.26
CA TYR A 59 9.30 6.73 -1.11
C TYR A 59 8.66 5.74 -2.10
N ARG A 60 8.48 4.48 -1.68
CA ARG A 60 7.78 3.44 -2.43
C ARG A 60 6.63 2.92 -1.59
N VAL A 61 5.41 3.04 -2.10
CA VAL A 61 4.22 2.56 -1.40
C VAL A 61 4.26 1.04 -1.26
N PRO A 62 4.06 0.50 -0.05
CA PRO A 62 3.94 -0.95 0.17
C PRO A 62 2.72 -1.54 -0.55
N THR A 63 2.82 -2.78 -1.03
CA THR A 63 1.74 -3.47 -1.75
C THR A 63 0.66 -4.08 -0.87
N CYS A 64 0.93 -4.29 0.41
CA CYS A 64 0.01 -4.94 1.34
C CYS A 64 -1.28 -4.13 1.54
N LEU A 65 -2.43 -4.82 1.60
CA LEU A 65 -3.75 -4.24 1.88
C LEU A 65 -4.42 -4.80 3.13
N ILE A 66 -3.69 -5.53 3.97
CA ILE A 66 -4.22 -6.19 5.16
C ILE A 66 -4.98 -5.22 6.10
N GLY A 67 -4.58 -3.95 6.13
CA GLY A 67 -5.31 -2.88 6.82
C GLY A 67 -4.91 -1.51 6.29
N TYR A 68 -5.89 -0.69 5.98
CA TYR A 68 -5.67 0.67 5.47
C TYR A 68 -6.87 1.57 5.72
N GLY A 69 -6.63 2.86 5.77
CA GLY A 69 -7.65 3.90 5.80
C GLY A 69 -7.70 4.69 4.50
N LEU A 70 -8.89 5.17 4.14
CA LEU A 70 -9.11 6.07 3.00
C LEU A 70 -9.95 7.25 3.44
N THR A 71 -9.62 8.45 2.95
CA THR A 71 -10.57 9.56 2.99
C THR A 71 -11.71 9.29 2.02
N LYS A 72 -12.88 9.87 2.28
CA LYS A 72 -14.05 9.75 1.39
C LYS A 72 -13.73 10.24 -0.03
N ALA A 73 -13.00 11.34 -0.15
CA ALA A 73 -12.59 11.89 -1.44
C ALA A 73 -11.68 10.92 -2.21
N ALA A 74 -10.70 10.31 -1.51
CA ALA A 74 -9.82 9.31 -2.10
C ALA A 74 -10.58 8.06 -2.57
N ALA A 75 -11.53 7.57 -1.77
CA ALA A 75 -12.36 6.45 -2.14
C ALA A 75 -13.19 6.73 -3.40
N GLN A 76 -13.84 7.89 -3.47
CA GLN A 76 -14.59 8.33 -4.65
C GLN A 76 -13.71 8.46 -5.90
N HIS A 77 -12.52 9.04 -5.73
CA HIS A 77 -11.53 9.18 -6.81
C HIS A 77 -11.08 7.81 -7.34
N LEU A 78 -10.76 6.87 -6.46
CA LEU A 78 -10.35 5.52 -6.85
C LEU A 78 -11.46 4.75 -7.57
N VAL A 79 -12.70 4.82 -7.10
CA VAL A 79 -13.85 4.17 -7.77
C VAL A 79 -14.03 4.69 -9.19
N GLY A 80 -13.91 6.00 -9.39
CA GLY A 80 -14.05 6.60 -10.72
C GLY A 80 -12.93 6.24 -11.70
N ARG A 81 -11.75 5.85 -11.16
CA ARG A 81 -10.54 5.59 -11.95
C ARG A 81 -10.25 4.11 -12.17
N ALA A 82 -10.51 3.27 -11.17
CA ALA A 82 -10.05 1.88 -11.13
C ALA A 82 -10.87 0.93 -12.02
N ILE A 83 -11.99 1.34 -12.55
CA ILE A 83 -12.87 0.50 -13.38
C ILE A 83 -12.73 0.88 -14.84
N PRO A 84 -12.35 -0.06 -15.73
CA PRO A 84 -12.03 -1.47 -15.49
C PRO A 84 -10.66 -1.68 -14.84
N PHE A 85 -10.51 -2.73 -14.02
CA PHE A 85 -9.24 -3.08 -13.37
C PHE A 85 -8.23 -3.63 -14.39
N PHE A 86 -7.04 -3.05 -14.44
CA PHE A 86 -5.94 -3.49 -15.29
C PHE A 86 -4.82 -4.19 -14.52
N ARG A 87 -4.81 -4.04 -13.20
CA ARG A 87 -3.80 -4.56 -12.27
C ARG A 87 -4.48 -5.10 -11.01
N PRO A 88 -3.84 -6.01 -10.27
CA PRO A 88 -4.26 -6.32 -8.91
C PRO A 88 -4.35 -5.03 -8.07
N VAL A 89 -5.38 -4.92 -7.25
CA VAL A 89 -5.67 -3.69 -6.49
C VAL A 89 -4.56 -3.31 -5.52
N ASP A 90 -3.89 -4.30 -4.94
CA ASP A 90 -2.73 -4.12 -4.08
C ASP A 90 -1.49 -3.60 -4.82
N GLU A 91 -1.37 -3.88 -6.11
CA GLU A 91 -0.33 -3.33 -6.97
C GLU A 91 -0.66 -1.94 -7.50
N ASP A 92 -1.91 -1.66 -7.81
CA ASP A 92 -2.32 -0.40 -8.43
C ASP A 92 -1.97 0.82 -7.56
N GLN A 93 -2.08 0.70 -6.25
CA GLN A 93 -1.76 1.75 -5.29
C GLN A 93 -0.30 2.20 -5.28
N LYS A 94 0.64 1.38 -5.79
CA LYS A 94 2.05 1.77 -5.93
C LYS A 94 2.27 2.86 -6.96
N PHE A 95 1.34 2.99 -7.90
CA PHE A 95 1.46 3.91 -9.03
C PHE A 95 0.91 5.29 -8.67
N ILE A 96 1.49 5.89 -7.61
CA ILE A 96 1.05 7.19 -7.06
C ILE A 96 1.05 8.32 -8.09
N TRP A 97 1.88 8.26 -9.11
CA TRP A 97 1.85 9.21 -10.23
C TRP A 97 0.66 9.03 -11.17
N GLU A 98 -0.02 7.88 -11.08
CA GLU A 98 -1.25 7.61 -11.83
C GLU A 98 -2.48 7.84 -10.96
N THR A 99 -2.43 7.43 -9.69
CA THR A 99 -3.56 7.59 -8.76
C THR A 99 -3.67 9.02 -8.24
N GLY A 100 -2.56 9.76 -8.15
CA GLY A 100 -2.51 11.08 -7.53
C GLY A 100 -2.70 11.07 -6.02
N LEU A 101 -2.75 9.89 -5.37
CA LEU A 101 -2.98 9.77 -3.93
C LEU A 101 -1.69 10.03 -3.14
N ARG A 102 -1.82 10.76 -2.06
CA ARG A 102 -0.82 10.85 -1.00
C ARG A 102 -1.00 9.65 -0.08
N VAL A 103 -0.02 8.76 -0.03
CA VAL A 103 -0.11 7.54 0.77
C VAL A 103 0.78 7.66 1.99
N GLY A 104 0.16 7.64 3.18
CA GLY A 104 0.82 7.54 4.46
C GLY A 104 1.07 6.09 4.87
N LEU A 105 2.00 5.89 5.80
CA LEU A 105 2.30 4.61 6.43
C LEU A 105 2.51 4.82 7.92
N VAL A 106 1.80 4.08 8.76
CA VAL A 106 2.05 4.02 10.20
C VAL A 106 3.38 3.28 10.42
N LEU A 107 4.32 3.91 11.11
CA LEU A 107 5.70 3.38 11.22
C LEU A 107 5.84 2.31 12.30
N ASP A 108 4.95 2.31 13.26
CA ASP A 108 4.78 1.25 14.24
C ASP A 108 3.45 0.56 13.97
N PRO A 109 3.44 -0.54 13.19
CA PRO A 109 2.21 -1.15 12.68
C PRO A 109 1.32 -1.67 13.81
N PRO A 110 0.04 -1.25 13.94
CA PRO A 110 -0.87 -1.78 14.95
C PRO A 110 -1.50 -3.11 14.57
N ILE A 111 -1.15 -3.61 13.40
CA ILE A 111 -1.65 -4.89 12.88
C ILE A 111 -0.51 -5.72 12.33
N LEU A 112 -0.71 -7.02 12.36
CA LEU A 112 0.19 -8.03 11.82
C LEU A 112 -0.60 -8.94 10.87
N VAL A 113 0.11 -9.62 10.01
CA VAL A 113 -0.48 -10.72 9.24
C VAL A 113 -0.77 -11.86 10.21
N GLY A 114 -2.02 -12.29 10.30
CA GLY A 114 -2.44 -13.41 11.11
C GLY A 114 -1.84 -14.74 10.63
N ASP A 115 -2.16 -15.82 11.32
CA ASP A 115 -1.63 -17.12 11.01
C ASP A 115 -2.11 -17.63 9.64
N GLN A 116 -1.25 -17.47 8.61
CA GLN A 116 -1.53 -17.89 7.24
C GLN A 116 -1.60 -19.42 7.07
N GLU A 117 -1.15 -20.20 8.05
CA GLU A 117 -1.28 -21.67 8.01
C GLU A 117 -2.73 -22.10 8.22
N ALA A 118 -3.51 -21.33 8.97
CA ALA A 118 -4.95 -21.58 9.15
C ALA A 118 -5.78 -21.10 7.95
N ALA A 119 -5.31 -20.08 7.24
CA ALA A 119 -5.93 -19.56 6.03
C ALA A 119 -5.42 -20.33 4.81
N THR A 120 -6.04 -21.47 4.49
CA THR A 120 -5.76 -22.24 3.26
C THR A 120 -6.09 -21.43 2.00
N GLY A 121 -5.23 -20.45 1.70
CA GLY A 121 -5.36 -19.57 0.54
C GLY A 121 -5.13 -20.32 -0.76
N THR A 122 -6.20 -20.70 -1.41
CA THR A 122 -6.25 -21.26 -2.78
C THR A 122 -5.56 -20.38 -3.84
N ILE A 123 -5.38 -19.08 -3.56
CA ILE A 123 -4.82 -18.10 -4.51
C ILE A 123 -3.33 -18.33 -4.79
N GLY A 124 -2.55 -18.79 -3.82
CA GLY A 124 -1.11 -19.06 -4.00
C GLY A 124 -0.79 -20.22 -4.92
N SER A 125 -1.65 -21.26 -4.96
CA SER A 125 -1.49 -22.43 -5.84
C SER A 125 -1.88 -22.09 -7.30
N VAL A 126 -2.93 -21.31 -7.51
CA VAL A 126 -3.39 -20.88 -8.83
C VAL A 126 -2.38 -19.92 -9.48
N ARG A 127 -1.78 -18.99 -8.73
CA ARG A 127 -0.71 -18.11 -9.23
C ARG A 127 0.55 -18.89 -9.68
N ARG A 128 0.86 -20.03 -9.06
CA ARG A 128 1.98 -20.89 -9.48
C ARG A 128 1.68 -21.67 -10.75
N ALA A 129 0.46 -22.13 -10.93
CA ALA A 129 0.05 -22.91 -12.10
C ALA A 129 -0.01 -22.04 -13.39
N THR A 130 -0.41 -20.77 -13.31
CA THR A 130 -0.47 -19.85 -14.46
C THR A 130 0.90 -19.32 -14.93
N ARG A 131 1.96 -19.54 -14.16
CA ARG A 131 3.33 -19.09 -14.50
C ARG A 131 4.07 -19.98 -15.52
N SER A 132 3.53 -21.11 -15.94
CA SER A 132 4.25 -22.16 -16.67
C SER A 132 4.43 -21.92 -18.20
N GLY A 133 3.99 -20.79 -18.74
CA GLY A 133 3.97 -20.58 -20.21
C GLY A 133 5.04 -19.66 -20.83
N ARG A 134 5.86 -18.99 -20.00
CA ARG A 134 6.91 -18.07 -20.51
C ARG A 134 8.31 -18.59 -20.20
N SER A 135 9.26 -18.46 -21.16
CA SER A 135 10.65 -18.79 -20.90
C SER A 135 11.19 -17.96 -19.71
N ALA A 136 12.00 -18.56 -18.83
CA ALA A 136 12.57 -17.89 -17.66
C ALA A 136 13.33 -16.61 -18.05
N LEU A 137 14.00 -16.60 -19.18
CA LEU A 137 14.72 -15.44 -19.72
C LEU A 137 13.77 -14.31 -20.15
N GLY A 138 12.68 -14.64 -20.86
CA GLY A 138 11.67 -13.65 -21.23
C GLY A 138 11.00 -13.01 -20.04
N GLN A 139 10.74 -13.79 -18.99
CA GLN A 139 10.19 -13.28 -17.72
C GLN A 139 11.17 -12.37 -17.00
N ALA A 140 12.47 -12.73 -16.96
CA ALA A 140 13.51 -11.90 -16.35
C ALA A 140 13.64 -10.54 -17.04
N ILE A 141 13.67 -10.51 -18.38
CA ILE A 141 13.74 -9.28 -19.18
C ILE A 141 12.49 -8.42 -18.97
N HIS A 142 11.31 -9.03 -18.94
CA HIS A 142 10.07 -8.32 -18.67
C HIS A 142 10.08 -7.67 -17.28
N ASN A 143 10.47 -8.43 -16.26
CA ASN A 143 10.57 -7.92 -14.89
C ASN A 143 11.59 -6.78 -14.78
N LEU A 144 12.73 -6.90 -15.44
CA LEU A 144 13.76 -5.85 -15.44
C LEU A 144 13.24 -4.55 -16.08
N ARG A 145 12.58 -4.65 -17.23
CA ARG A 145 11.98 -3.50 -17.91
C ARG A 145 10.89 -2.85 -17.05
N TYR A 146 10.04 -3.66 -16.43
CA TYR A 146 9.02 -3.18 -15.51
C TYR A 146 9.63 -2.41 -14.33
N GLN A 147 10.62 -3.00 -13.66
CA GLN A 147 11.28 -2.38 -12.51
C GLN A 147 12.02 -1.08 -12.90
N ALA A 148 12.66 -1.06 -14.05
CA ALA A 148 13.34 0.14 -14.55
C ALA A 148 12.32 1.25 -14.90
N GLY A 149 11.21 0.90 -15.54
CA GLY A 149 10.12 1.84 -15.85
C GLY A 149 9.50 2.43 -14.59
N TYR A 150 9.15 1.56 -13.64
CA TYR A 150 8.62 1.95 -12.33
C TYR A 150 9.58 2.90 -11.59
N ALA A 151 10.86 2.54 -11.49
CA ALA A 151 11.84 3.37 -10.79
C ALA A 151 12.03 4.77 -11.43
N ARG A 152 11.99 4.85 -12.77
CA ARG A 152 12.07 6.14 -13.49
C ARG A 152 10.84 7.01 -13.23
N ALA A 153 9.64 6.43 -13.31
CA ALA A 153 8.38 7.14 -13.08
C ALA A 153 8.31 7.66 -11.63
N LEU A 154 8.65 6.80 -10.66
CA LEU A 154 8.68 7.15 -9.25
C LEU A 154 9.70 8.27 -8.95
N LYS A 155 10.90 8.19 -9.55
CA LYS A 155 11.94 9.23 -9.40
C LYS A 155 11.46 10.57 -9.97
N ARG A 156 10.77 10.56 -11.12
CA ARG A 156 10.19 11.76 -11.73
C ARG A 156 9.11 12.34 -10.82
N TYR A 157 8.16 11.52 -10.39
CA TYR A 157 7.08 11.94 -9.48
C TYR A 157 7.64 12.66 -8.25
N TRP A 158 8.62 12.07 -7.56
CA TRP A 158 9.19 12.68 -6.36
C TRP A 158 10.03 13.92 -6.65
N LYS A 159 10.64 14.02 -7.84
CA LYS A 159 11.33 15.26 -8.24
C LYS A 159 10.34 16.41 -8.40
N ASP A 160 9.17 16.13 -8.94
CA ASP A 160 8.15 17.12 -9.25
C ASP A 160 7.28 17.46 -8.02
N ASN A 161 7.26 16.62 -6.98
CA ASN A 161 6.43 16.75 -5.77
C ASN A 161 7.25 16.78 -4.47
N ALA A 162 8.56 16.98 -4.53
CA ALA A 162 9.42 17.12 -3.34
C ALA A 162 9.40 18.56 -2.84
N THR A 163 8.31 18.93 -2.18
CA THR A 163 8.19 20.16 -1.37
C THR A 163 7.79 19.83 0.05
#